data_fc600510f81128342a1e2e705efc6294
#
_entry.id   fc600510f81128342a1e2e705efc6294
#
_cell.length_a   1.000
_cell.length_b   1.000
_cell.length_c   1.000
_cell.angle_alpha   90.00
_cell.angle_beta   90.00
_cell.angle_gamma   90.00
#
_symmetry.space_group_name_H-M   'P 1'
#
loop_
_entity.id
_entity.type
_entity.pdbx_description
1 polymer ?
#
loop_
_entity_poly.entity_id
_entity_poly.type
_entity_poly.pdbx_seq_one_letter_code
_entity_poly.pdbx_strand_id
1 'polypeptide(L)'
;MGGPPTWRGVAVCTCMPALLDDLAAGTPTLPRLTPVKGSYSPGGDASAHTHDDGGAVDLSIAGWTAAQVWQLLKEARARGLVLWHRTAAQSFTPHAHGIVAGCPHLSGLADPVVGTAAWQIKEYRAGRNGLASRGPDDGPRDHVDATWWTYQQEEQQNMPTAAEIAAAVWDHQISTTDGRLPAAAWQHLGDTRGIVEQVETAVRDARRESSADNLAAVIVDRIGLSLADALIAALAAKVKAMTS
;
A
#
# COMPACT_ATOMS: atom_id res chain seq x y z
N MET A 1 23.76 -4.43 -16.99
CA MET A 1 22.95 -3.92 -15.84
C MET A 1 21.62 -3.49 -16.41
N GLY A 2 20.49 -3.99 -15.86
CA GLY A 2 19.15 -3.54 -16.26
C GLY A 2 18.92 -2.07 -15.86
N GLY A 3 18.11 -1.34 -16.63
CA GLY A 3 17.68 0.02 -16.25
C GLY A 3 16.82 0.01 -14.99
N PRO A 4 16.42 1.19 -14.47
CA PRO A 4 15.52 1.29 -13.33
C PRO A 4 14.19 0.60 -13.66
N PRO A 5 13.47 0.04 -12.66
CA PRO A 5 12.15 -0.51 -12.89
C PRO A 5 11.20 0.58 -13.40
N THR A 6 10.12 0.16 -14.05
CA THR A 6 9.06 1.08 -14.49
C THR A 6 7.76 0.73 -13.80
N TRP A 7 6.96 1.76 -13.47
CA TRP A 7 5.59 1.60 -13.03
C TRP A 7 4.67 2.38 -13.96
N ARG A 8 3.75 1.66 -14.60
CA ARG A 8 2.81 2.21 -15.60
C ARG A 8 3.47 3.14 -16.62
N GLY A 9 4.65 2.74 -17.09
CA GLY A 9 5.38 3.41 -18.19
C GLY A 9 6.38 4.50 -17.78
N VAL A 10 6.49 4.86 -16.50
CA VAL A 10 7.52 5.78 -16.02
C VAL A 10 8.59 5.07 -15.20
N ALA A 11 9.84 5.51 -15.30
CA ALA A 11 10.94 5.00 -14.47
C ALA A 11 10.70 5.36 -13.00
N VAL A 12 10.84 4.39 -12.11
CA VAL A 12 10.67 4.58 -10.66
C VAL A 12 11.81 3.92 -9.90
N CYS A 13 12.01 4.31 -8.66
CA CYS A 13 12.94 3.65 -7.76
C CYS A 13 12.48 2.23 -7.42
N THR A 14 13.41 1.32 -7.15
CA THR A 14 13.11 -0.07 -6.75
C THR A 14 12.22 -0.19 -5.51
N CYS A 15 12.19 0.83 -4.64
CA CYS A 15 11.30 0.89 -3.48
C CYS A 15 9.85 1.29 -3.80
N MET A 16 9.51 1.66 -5.04
CA MET A 16 8.21 2.25 -5.35
C MET A 16 7.17 1.28 -5.94
N PRO A 17 7.50 0.32 -6.80
CA PRO A 17 6.47 -0.47 -7.48
C PRO A 17 5.49 -1.13 -6.51
N ALA A 18 5.99 -1.86 -5.50
CA ALA A 18 5.14 -2.54 -4.52
C ALA A 18 4.28 -1.56 -3.71
N LEU A 19 4.83 -0.40 -3.31
CA LEU A 19 4.10 0.65 -2.60
C LEU A 19 2.98 1.23 -3.47
N LEU A 20 3.27 1.53 -4.74
CA LEU A 20 2.30 2.13 -5.65
C LEU A 20 1.20 1.14 -6.06
N ASP A 21 1.53 -0.15 -6.17
CA ASP A 21 0.55 -1.21 -6.43
C ASP A 21 -0.35 -1.41 -5.21
N ASP A 22 0.21 -1.44 -3.99
CA ASP A 22 -0.57 -1.52 -2.75
C ASP A 22 -1.48 -0.29 -2.57
N LEU A 23 -0.97 0.92 -2.82
CA LEU A 23 -1.78 2.13 -2.80
C LEU A 23 -2.93 2.06 -3.80
N ALA A 24 -2.68 1.59 -5.02
CA ALA A 24 -3.71 1.44 -6.05
C ALA A 24 -4.77 0.40 -5.68
N ALA A 25 -4.36 -0.72 -5.07
CA ALA A 25 -5.25 -1.75 -4.57
C ALA A 25 -6.08 -1.28 -3.37
N GLY A 26 -5.46 -0.56 -2.43
CA GLY A 26 -6.11 -0.02 -1.23
C GLY A 26 -7.05 1.16 -1.50
N THR A 27 -7.08 1.69 -2.73
CA THR A 27 -7.93 2.83 -3.11
C THR A 27 -8.86 2.52 -4.30
N PRO A 28 -9.66 1.43 -4.27
CA PRO A 28 -10.45 1.01 -5.43
C PRO A 28 -11.55 2.01 -5.83
N THR A 29 -11.95 2.90 -4.93
CA THR A 29 -12.96 3.95 -5.17
C THR A 29 -12.38 5.21 -5.81
N LEU A 30 -11.06 5.35 -5.86
CA LEU A 30 -10.40 6.47 -6.51
C LEU A 30 -10.24 6.20 -8.01
N PRO A 31 -10.15 7.25 -8.84
CA PRO A 31 -9.76 7.11 -10.23
C PRO A 31 -8.39 6.43 -10.33
N ARG A 32 -8.14 5.76 -11.46
CA ARG A 32 -6.88 5.06 -11.70
C ARG A 32 -5.68 5.98 -11.49
N LEU A 33 -4.74 5.57 -10.64
CA LEU A 33 -3.48 6.29 -10.44
C LEU A 33 -2.68 6.28 -11.75
N THR A 34 -2.35 7.46 -12.25
CA THR A 34 -1.61 7.62 -13.51
C THR A 34 -0.35 8.44 -13.24
N PRO A 35 0.85 7.86 -13.34
CA PRO A 35 2.08 8.62 -13.18
C PRO A 35 2.29 9.54 -14.38
N VAL A 36 2.77 10.75 -14.13
CA VAL A 36 3.14 11.74 -15.15
C VAL A 36 4.63 12.04 -15.14
N LYS A 37 5.31 11.80 -14.03
CA LYS A 37 6.76 11.88 -13.90
C LYS A 37 7.23 10.88 -12.84
N GLY A 38 8.35 10.24 -13.07
CA GLY A 38 8.96 9.28 -12.16
C GLY A 38 10.29 9.73 -11.60
N SER A 39 11.01 8.80 -10.98
CA SER A 39 12.39 8.93 -10.53
C SER A 39 13.36 8.93 -11.71
N TYR A 40 14.61 9.33 -11.46
CA TYR A 40 15.69 9.36 -12.46
C TYR A 40 15.32 10.16 -13.71
N SER A 41 14.51 11.19 -13.51
CA SER A 41 14.07 12.13 -14.54
C SER A 41 14.58 13.52 -14.21
N PRO A 42 15.85 13.83 -14.48
CA PRO A 42 16.40 15.15 -14.21
C PRO A 42 15.51 16.18 -14.90
N GLY A 43 14.96 17.03 -14.10
CA GLY A 43 14.06 18.09 -14.55
C GLY A 43 14.71 19.38 -14.19
N GLY A 44 14.83 20.31 -15.14
CA GLY A 44 15.38 21.63 -14.88
C GLY A 44 14.80 22.31 -13.63
N ASP A 45 15.10 23.57 -13.43
CA ASP A 45 14.85 24.35 -12.21
C ASP A 45 13.44 24.22 -11.58
N ALA A 46 12.42 23.88 -12.38
CA ALA A 46 11.05 23.68 -11.92
C ALA A 46 10.84 22.44 -11.02
N SER A 47 11.67 21.39 -11.14
CA SER A 47 11.56 20.19 -10.29
C SER A 47 12.50 20.21 -9.11
N ALA A 48 13.33 21.25 -8.98
CA ALA A 48 14.23 21.49 -7.87
C ALA A 48 15.03 20.23 -7.45
N HIS A 49 15.47 19.45 -8.44
CA HIS A 49 16.25 18.22 -8.25
C HIS A 49 15.53 17.06 -7.51
N THR A 50 14.23 17.16 -7.29
CA THR A 50 13.50 16.11 -6.54
C THR A 50 13.49 14.78 -7.26
N HIS A 51 13.40 14.80 -8.61
CA HIS A 51 13.30 13.62 -9.46
C HIS A 51 14.65 13.16 -10.05
N ASP A 52 15.76 13.81 -9.71
CA ASP A 52 17.06 13.51 -10.29
C ASP A 52 17.54 12.10 -9.94
N ASP A 53 17.21 11.66 -8.72
CA ASP A 53 17.50 10.33 -8.20
C ASP A 53 16.21 9.53 -7.96
N GLY A 54 16.26 8.56 -7.04
CA GLY A 54 15.13 7.68 -6.70
C GLY A 54 14.10 8.32 -5.77
N GLY A 55 13.02 7.60 -5.53
CA GLY A 55 12.05 7.87 -4.48
C GLY A 55 11.01 8.94 -4.75
N ALA A 56 11.00 9.59 -5.92
CA ALA A 56 10.00 10.60 -6.27
C ALA A 56 9.08 10.17 -7.42
N VAL A 57 7.82 10.58 -7.38
CA VAL A 57 6.79 10.36 -8.41
C VAL A 57 5.77 11.48 -8.43
N ASP A 58 5.33 11.88 -9.62
CA ASP A 58 4.17 12.75 -9.80
C ASP A 58 3.01 11.93 -10.37
N LEU A 59 1.83 12.07 -9.76
CA LEU A 59 0.59 11.42 -10.19
C LEU A 59 -0.38 12.46 -10.75
N SER A 60 -1.02 12.15 -11.86
CA SER A 60 -2.09 12.97 -12.40
C SER A 60 -3.31 12.95 -11.48
N ILE A 61 -3.86 14.12 -11.23
CA ILE A 61 -5.15 14.31 -10.54
C ILE A 61 -6.14 15.06 -11.44
N ALA A 62 -5.92 15.05 -12.75
CA ALA A 62 -6.80 15.70 -13.71
C ALA A 62 -8.21 15.13 -13.64
N GLY A 63 -9.19 15.99 -13.42
CA GLY A 63 -10.58 15.59 -13.25
C GLY A 63 -10.97 15.04 -11.88
N TRP A 64 -10.06 15.02 -10.92
CA TRP A 64 -10.35 14.55 -9.56
C TRP A 64 -11.04 15.64 -8.72
N THR A 65 -11.95 15.22 -7.86
CA THR A 65 -12.54 16.10 -6.85
C THR A 65 -11.56 16.35 -5.70
N ALA A 66 -11.76 17.44 -4.96
CA ALA A 66 -10.94 17.74 -3.78
C ALA A 66 -10.99 16.60 -2.73
N ALA A 67 -12.15 15.96 -2.57
CA ALA A 67 -12.30 14.82 -1.66
C ALA A 67 -11.47 13.60 -2.10
N GLN A 68 -11.43 13.31 -3.40
CA GLN A 68 -10.61 12.23 -3.95
C GLN A 68 -9.11 12.51 -3.78
N VAL A 69 -8.69 13.75 -4.03
CA VAL A 69 -7.30 14.17 -3.79
C VAL A 69 -6.95 14.02 -2.32
N TRP A 70 -7.80 14.49 -1.41
CA TRP A 70 -7.59 14.36 0.03
C TRP A 70 -7.47 12.90 0.47
N GLN A 71 -8.37 12.04 -0.01
CA GLN A 71 -8.32 10.60 0.25
C GLN A 71 -7.00 9.99 -0.25
N LEU A 72 -6.56 10.32 -1.47
CA LEU A 72 -5.28 9.87 -2.00
C LEU A 72 -4.11 10.28 -1.09
N LEU A 73 -4.07 11.55 -0.66
CA LEU A 73 -3.02 12.03 0.23
C LEU A 73 -2.99 11.25 1.55
N LYS A 74 -4.16 10.99 2.14
CA LYS A 74 -4.30 10.24 3.38
C LYS A 74 -3.76 8.81 3.22
N GLU A 75 -4.24 8.09 2.22
CA GLU A 75 -3.86 6.71 1.97
C GLU A 75 -2.37 6.56 1.59
N ALA A 76 -1.85 7.49 0.80
CA ALA A 76 -0.44 7.50 0.42
C ALA A 76 0.47 7.74 1.63
N ARG A 77 0.13 8.73 2.48
CA ARG A 77 0.92 9.08 3.67
C ARG A 77 0.91 7.97 4.71
N ALA A 78 -0.19 7.26 4.89
CA ALA A 78 -0.26 6.09 5.74
C ALA A 78 0.74 5.00 5.32
N ARG A 79 1.01 4.88 4.02
CA ARG A 79 1.98 3.94 3.43
C ARG A 79 3.42 4.47 3.35
N GLY A 80 3.67 5.67 3.86
CA GLY A 80 4.98 6.32 3.79
C GLY A 80 5.32 6.95 2.44
N LEU A 81 4.35 7.13 1.54
CA LEU A 81 4.46 8.00 0.39
C LEU A 81 3.98 9.39 0.78
N VAL A 82 4.90 10.27 1.14
CA VAL A 82 4.59 11.67 1.44
C VAL A 82 4.12 12.34 0.16
N LEU A 83 2.84 12.67 0.10
CA LEU A 83 2.19 13.19 -1.10
C LEU A 83 1.64 14.59 -0.83
N TRP A 84 1.87 15.52 -1.74
CA TRP A 84 1.34 16.89 -1.71
C TRP A 84 0.49 17.17 -2.94
N HIS A 85 -0.60 17.89 -2.77
CA HIS A 85 -1.32 18.50 -3.85
C HIS A 85 -0.58 19.74 -4.34
N ARG A 86 0.04 19.67 -5.52
CA ARG A 86 0.62 20.82 -6.20
C ARG A 86 -0.45 21.52 -7.04
N THR A 87 -0.56 22.83 -6.91
CA THR A 87 -1.65 23.62 -7.49
C THR A 87 -1.15 24.72 -8.43
N ALA A 88 -2.04 25.24 -9.26
CA ALA A 88 -1.75 26.38 -10.13
C ALA A 88 -1.38 27.65 -9.32
N ALA A 89 -1.94 27.84 -8.13
CA ALA A 89 -1.58 28.93 -7.24
C ALA A 89 -0.12 28.84 -6.73
N GLN A 90 0.46 27.64 -6.75
CA GLN A 90 1.88 27.38 -6.46
C GLN A 90 2.75 27.38 -7.72
N SER A 91 2.21 27.82 -8.87
CA SER A 91 2.88 27.84 -10.17
C SER A 91 3.17 26.44 -10.76
N PHE A 92 2.39 25.43 -10.38
CA PHE A 92 2.48 24.09 -10.96
C PHE A 92 1.28 23.75 -11.84
N THR A 93 1.48 22.94 -12.86
CA THR A 93 0.36 22.15 -13.41
C THR A 93 -0.18 21.27 -12.29
N PRO A 94 -1.49 21.26 -12.00
CA PRO A 94 -2.04 20.49 -10.89
C PRO A 94 -1.69 19.00 -10.97
N HIS A 95 -1.02 18.49 -9.93
CA HIS A 95 -0.64 17.09 -9.77
C HIS A 95 -0.45 16.73 -8.30
N ALA A 96 -0.38 15.46 -8.01
CA ALA A 96 0.03 14.97 -6.69
C ALA A 96 1.52 14.59 -6.76
N HIS A 97 2.36 15.36 -6.04
CA HIS A 97 3.80 15.16 -5.97
C HIS A 97 4.14 14.27 -4.77
N GLY A 98 4.83 13.17 -4.98
CA GLY A 98 5.10 12.15 -3.97
C GLY A 98 6.57 11.82 -3.79
N ILE A 99 6.97 11.59 -2.53
CA ILE A 99 8.30 11.14 -2.15
C ILE A 99 8.17 10.00 -1.14
N VAL A 100 8.87 8.88 -1.38
CA VAL A 100 8.89 7.74 -0.46
C VAL A 100 9.78 8.06 0.75
N ALA A 101 9.16 8.20 1.92
CA ALA A 101 9.88 8.44 3.16
C ALA A 101 10.79 7.26 3.52
N GLY A 102 12.06 7.54 3.84
CA GLY A 102 13.06 6.52 4.17
C GLY A 102 13.66 5.80 2.96
N CYS A 103 13.32 6.16 1.72
CA CYS A 103 13.96 5.59 0.55
C CYS A 103 15.47 5.90 0.55
N PRO A 104 16.34 4.89 0.39
CA PRO A 104 17.79 5.09 0.40
C PRO A 104 18.36 5.71 -0.89
N HIS A 105 17.51 6.00 -1.86
CA HIS A 105 17.89 6.54 -3.17
C HIS A 105 17.36 7.97 -3.40
N LEU A 106 16.99 8.70 -2.33
CA LEU A 106 16.50 10.09 -2.45
C LEU A 106 17.60 11.02 -2.89
N SER A 107 17.27 11.97 -3.76
CA SER A 107 18.18 13.07 -4.06
C SER A 107 18.46 13.89 -2.79
N GLY A 108 19.71 14.30 -2.63
CA GLY A 108 20.15 15.12 -1.50
C GLY A 108 20.25 14.37 -0.15
N LEU A 109 20.35 13.03 -0.13
CA LEU A 109 20.52 12.28 1.12
C LEU A 109 21.78 12.69 1.90
N ALA A 110 22.89 12.87 1.22
CA ALA A 110 24.17 13.26 1.82
C ALA A 110 24.19 14.75 2.21
N ASP A 111 23.51 15.59 1.43
CA ASP A 111 23.42 17.03 1.64
C ASP A 111 22.02 17.54 1.23
N PRO A 112 21.06 17.63 2.16
CA PRO A 112 19.69 18.02 1.88
C PRO A 112 19.57 19.53 1.57
N VAL A 113 19.90 19.92 0.36
CA VAL A 113 19.70 21.30 -0.12
C VAL A 113 18.25 21.54 -0.53
N VAL A 114 17.82 22.79 -0.52
CA VAL A 114 16.46 23.22 -0.86
C VAL A 114 16.02 22.61 -2.20
N GLY A 115 14.87 21.93 -2.18
CA GLY A 115 14.27 21.32 -3.35
C GLY A 115 14.63 19.86 -3.58
N THR A 116 15.67 19.31 -2.96
CA THR A 116 15.94 17.87 -3.04
C THR A 116 14.86 17.04 -2.32
N ALA A 117 14.70 15.76 -2.69
CA ALA A 117 13.72 14.88 -2.08
C ALA A 117 13.96 14.72 -0.56
N ALA A 118 15.20 14.54 -0.14
CA ALA A 118 15.55 14.43 1.28
C ALA A 118 15.22 15.72 2.06
N TRP A 119 15.46 16.88 1.46
CA TRP A 119 15.08 18.16 2.08
C TRP A 119 13.56 18.30 2.20
N GLN A 120 12.78 17.91 1.18
CA GLN A 120 11.31 17.97 1.23
C GLN A 120 10.73 17.04 2.31
N ILE A 121 11.29 15.85 2.52
CA ILE A 121 10.90 14.98 3.64
C ILE A 121 11.18 15.65 4.99
N LYS A 122 12.33 16.32 5.15
CA LYS A 122 12.63 17.10 6.35
C LYS A 122 11.60 18.21 6.57
N GLU A 123 11.25 18.96 5.53
CA GLU A 123 10.23 20.01 5.60
C GLU A 123 8.86 19.44 5.95
N TYR A 124 8.46 18.30 5.38
CA TYR A 124 7.23 17.59 5.72
C TYR A 124 7.16 17.26 7.21
N ARG A 125 8.20 16.66 7.77
CA ARG A 125 8.27 16.34 9.21
C ARG A 125 8.16 17.59 10.07
N ALA A 126 8.67 18.72 9.61
CA ALA A 126 8.55 20.02 10.25
C ALA A 126 7.19 20.73 10.04
N GLY A 127 6.21 20.07 9.41
CA GLY A 127 4.88 20.64 9.17
C GLY A 127 4.77 21.56 7.96
N ARG A 128 5.69 21.45 7.00
CA ARG A 128 5.77 22.33 5.85
C ARG A 128 5.45 21.61 4.55
N ASN A 129 5.07 22.38 3.53
CA ASN A 129 4.60 21.87 2.25
C ASN A 129 5.71 21.41 1.29
N GLY A 130 6.97 21.34 1.73
CA GLY A 130 8.08 20.90 0.88
C GLY A 130 8.47 21.87 -0.25
N LEU A 131 7.95 23.11 -0.27
CA LEU A 131 8.35 24.16 -1.20
C LEU A 131 9.38 25.11 -0.57
N ALA A 132 10.18 25.74 -1.40
CA ALA A 132 11.16 26.73 -0.95
C ALA A 132 10.53 27.90 -0.15
N SER A 133 9.26 28.22 -0.44
CA SER A 133 8.46 29.20 0.31
C SER A 133 8.14 28.77 1.73
N ARG A 134 8.36 27.49 2.08
CA ARG A 134 8.13 26.90 3.42
C ARG A 134 6.74 27.19 4.00
N GLY A 135 5.71 27.22 3.15
CA GLY A 135 4.33 27.31 3.60
C GLY A 135 3.93 26.09 4.47
N PRO A 136 2.82 26.18 5.22
CA PRO A 136 2.33 25.06 6.01
C PRO A 136 1.95 23.89 5.11
N ASP A 137 2.11 22.69 5.64
CA ASP A 137 1.56 21.47 5.02
C ASP A 137 0.05 21.42 5.33
N ASP A 138 -0.77 21.46 4.30
CA ASP A 138 -2.23 21.45 4.37
C ASP A 138 -2.84 20.05 4.22
N GLY A 139 -2.01 19.01 4.10
CA GLY A 139 -2.46 17.60 3.99
C GLY A 139 -2.64 16.91 5.34
N PRO A 140 -3.17 15.66 5.34
CA PRO A 140 -3.35 14.85 6.55
C PRO A 140 -1.99 14.53 7.21
N ARG A 141 -1.94 14.60 8.56
CA ARG A 141 -0.69 14.46 9.31
C ARG A 141 -0.69 13.32 10.33
N ASP A 142 -1.64 12.40 10.23
CA ASP A 142 -1.79 11.28 11.15
C ASP A 142 -0.61 10.29 11.09
N HIS A 143 0.15 10.29 10.00
CA HIS A 143 1.23 9.33 9.70
C HIS A 143 2.54 10.03 9.30
N VAL A 144 2.98 11.05 10.06
CA VAL A 144 4.15 11.87 9.68
C VAL A 144 5.46 11.09 9.63
N ASP A 145 5.61 10.09 10.48
CA ASP A 145 6.81 9.25 10.56
C ASP A 145 6.68 7.90 9.84
N ALA A 146 5.54 7.65 9.17
CA ALA A 146 5.35 6.43 8.41
C ALA A 146 6.39 6.32 7.29
N THR A 147 6.88 5.10 7.10
CA THR A 147 7.67 4.68 5.94
C THR A 147 7.02 3.46 5.33
N TRP A 148 7.33 3.14 4.07
CA TRP A 148 6.84 1.92 3.43
C TRP A 148 7.22 0.67 4.25
N TRP A 149 8.39 0.66 4.84
CA TRP A 149 8.87 -0.47 5.65
C TRP A 149 8.15 -0.61 6.98
N THR A 150 7.86 0.51 7.69
CA THR A 150 7.06 0.46 8.93
C THR A 150 5.62 0.07 8.64
N TYR A 151 5.01 0.59 7.58
CA TYR A 151 3.68 0.19 7.14
C TYR A 151 3.60 -1.31 6.85
N GLN A 152 4.55 -1.88 6.12
CA GLN A 152 4.59 -3.31 5.86
C GLN A 152 4.74 -4.15 7.14
N GLN A 153 5.50 -3.67 8.12
CA GLN A 153 5.65 -4.36 9.40
C GLN A 153 4.35 -4.34 10.20
N GLU A 154 3.65 -3.21 10.25
CA GLU A 154 2.36 -3.07 10.90
C GLU A 154 1.30 -3.96 10.24
N GLU A 155 1.24 -3.99 8.91
CA GLU A 155 0.36 -4.89 8.16
C GLU A 155 0.65 -6.37 8.48
N GLN A 156 1.92 -6.75 8.58
CA GLN A 156 2.29 -8.12 8.95
C GLN A 156 1.90 -8.47 10.38
N GLN A 157 2.04 -7.54 11.33
CA GLN A 157 1.65 -7.74 12.74
C GLN A 157 0.12 -7.81 12.91
N ASN A 158 -0.61 -7.06 12.10
CA ASN A 158 -2.08 -7.02 12.11
C ASN A 158 -2.72 -8.19 11.35
N MET A 159 -1.93 -8.99 10.63
CA MET A 159 -2.46 -10.20 9.99
C MET A 159 -2.89 -11.22 11.04
N PRO A 160 -4.08 -11.84 10.88
CA PRO A 160 -4.47 -12.93 11.74
C PRO A 160 -3.42 -14.04 11.65
N THR A 161 -3.03 -14.54 12.80
CA THR A 161 -2.16 -15.73 12.89
C THR A 161 -2.88 -16.95 12.33
N ALA A 162 -2.13 -17.95 11.91
CA ALA A 162 -2.71 -19.23 11.49
C ALA A 162 -3.63 -19.85 12.58
N ALA A 163 -3.28 -19.66 13.86
CA ALA A 163 -4.10 -20.11 14.98
C ALA A 163 -5.45 -19.34 15.09
N GLU A 164 -5.43 -18.03 14.87
CA GLU A 164 -6.68 -17.21 14.87
C GLU A 164 -7.57 -17.55 13.65
N ILE A 165 -6.98 -17.80 12.50
CA ILE A 165 -7.70 -18.26 11.30
C ILE A 165 -8.32 -19.63 11.57
N ALA A 166 -7.54 -20.58 12.12
CA ALA A 166 -8.01 -21.90 12.46
C ALA A 166 -9.14 -21.86 13.49
N ALA A 167 -9.02 -21.02 14.53
CA ALA A 167 -10.08 -20.82 15.52
C ALA A 167 -11.37 -20.26 14.92
N ALA A 168 -11.26 -19.25 14.03
CA ALA A 168 -12.41 -18.66 13.36
C ALA A 168 -13.12 -19.67 12.44
N VAL A 169 -12.38 -20.50 11.73
CA VAL A 169 -12.92 -21.60 10.90
C VAL A 169 -13.60 -22.64 11.77
N TRP A 170 -12.99 -23.00 12.89
CA TRP A 170 -13.53 -23.97 13.83
C TRP A 170 -14.83 -23.49 14.47
N ASP A 171 -14.86 -22.28 14.97
CA ASP A 171 -16.07 -21.68 15.57
C ASP A 171 -17.22 -21.59 14.56
N HIS A 172 -16.91 -21.26 13.30
CA HIS A 172 -17.93 -21.19 12.25
C HIS A 172 -18.50 -22.58 11.93
N GLN A 173 -17.69 -23.61 11.83
CA GLN A 173 -18.13 -24.98 11.56
C GLN A 173 -18.98 -25.57 12.70
N ILE A 174 -18.60 -25.30 13.96
CA ILE A 174 -19.37 -25.78 15.10
C ILE A 174 -20.74 -25.07 15.20
N SER A 175 -20.79 -23.79 14.88
CA SER A 175 -22.03 -22.99 14.92
C SER A 175 -23.04 -23.38 13.84
N THR A 176 -22.59 -23.91 12.71
CA THR A 176 -23.47 -24.20 11.56
C THR A 176 -23.94 -25.66 11.45
N THR A 177 -23.36 -26.59 12.23
CA THR A 177 -23.57 -28.05 12.04
C THR A 177 -24.19 -28.77 13.24
N ASP A 178 -24.97 -28.12 14.10
CA ASP A 178 -25.59 -28.76 15.28
C ASP A 178 -24.59 -29.56 16.18
N GLY A 179 -23.34 -29.13 16.19
CA GLY A 179 -22.27 -29.74 17.00
C GLY A 179 -21.76 -31.11 16.49
N ARG A 180 -22.16 -31.53 15.29
CA ARG A 180 -21.68 -32.78 14.69
C ARG A 180 -20.86 -32.50 13.43
N LEU A 181 -19.54 -32.59 13.56
CA LEU A 181 -18.65 -32.60 12.39
C LEU A 181 -18.86 -33.91 11.60
N PRO A 182 -18.99 -33.88 10.28
CA PRO A 182 -18.96 -35.11 9.46
C PRO A 182 -17.67 -35.89 9.75
N ALA A 183 -17.79 -37.22 9.84
CA ALA A 183 -16.64 -38.11 10.10
C ALA A 183 -15.46 -37.88 9.13
N ALA A 184 -15.75 -37.44 7.90
CA ALA A 184 -14.75 -37.07 6.91
C ALA A 184 -13.93 -35.82 7.33
N ALA A 185 -14.48 -34.91 8.12
CA ALA A 185 -13.76 -33.74 8.60
C ALA A 185 -12.65 -34.11 9.61
N TRP A 186 -12.87 -35.14 10.42
CA TRP A 186 -11.88 -35.63 11.37
C TRP A 186 -10.66 -36.27 10.70
N GLN A 187 -10.85 -36.93 9.53
CA GLN A 187 -9.74 -37.50 8.78
C GLN A 187 -8.84 -36.44 8.14
N HIS A 188 -9.40 -35.27 7.80
CA HIS A 188 -8.63 -34.15 7.26
C HIS A 188 -7.97 -33.27 8.36
N LEU A 189 -8.50 -33.29 9.60
CA LEU A 189 -7.93 -32.56 10.73
C LEU A 189 -6.67 -33.22 11.33
N GLY A 190 -6.39 -34.48 10.98
CA GLY A 190 -5.13 -35.15 11.35
C GLY A 190 -3.89 -34.51 10.75
N ASP A 191 -4.05 -33.67 9.74
CA ASP A 191 -2.95 -32.92 9.10
C ASP A 191 -3.19 -31.39 9.14
N THR A 192 -3.58 -30.91 10.33
CA THR A 192 -3.82 -29.47 10.56
C THR A 192 -2.61 -28.59 10.22
N ARG A 193 -1.39 -29.15 10.33
CA ARG A 193 -0.16 -28.45 9.96
C ARG A 193 -0.08 -28.21 8.45
N GLY A 194 -0.43 -29.18 7.63
CA GLY A 194 -0.46 -29.05 6.18
C GLY A 194 -1.50 -28.04 5.70
N ILE A 195 -2.68 -27.95 6.35
CA ILE A 195 -3.72 -26.97 6.04
C ILE A 195 -3.23 -25.55 6.40
N VAL A 196 -2.61 -25.39 7.57
CA VAL A 196 -2.06 -24.09 8.00
C VAL A 196 -0.98 -23.61 7.03
N GLU A 197 -0.04 -24.46 6.66
CA GLU A 197 1.01 -24.15 5.69
C GLU A 197 0.44 -23.79 4.28
N GLN A 198 -0.64 -24.45 3.86
CA GLN A 198 -1.33 -24.15 2.61
C GLN A 198 -2.06 -22.78 2.68
N VAL A 199 -2.73 -22.49 3.79
CA VAL A 199 -3.39 -21.19 4.02
C VAL A 199 -2.36 -20.05 4.07
N GLU A 200 -1.27 -20.22 4.81
CA GLU A 200 -0.18 -19.22 4.85
C GLU A 200 0.41 -18.96 3.46
N THR A 201 0.60 -20.02 2.68
CA THR A 201 1.09 -19.89 1.30
C THR A 201 0.08 -19.19 0.42
N ALA A 202 -1.20 -19.56 0.50
CA ALA A 202 -2.28 -18.95 -0.28
C ALA A 202 -2.44 -17.46 0.06
N VAL A 203 -2.39 -17.09 1.34
CA VAL A 203 -2.42 -15.69 1.80
C VAL A 203 -1.20 -14.91 1.30
N ARG A 204 -0.02 -15.53 1.31
CA ARG A 204 1.20 -14.91 0.79
C ARG A 204 1.16 -14.69 -0.73
N ASP A 205 0.65 -15.68 -1.48
CA ASP A 205 0.53 -15.61 -2.93
C ASP A 205 -0.54 -14.58 -3.35
N ALA A 206 -1.68 -14.55 -2.67
CA ALA A 206 -2.74 -13.56 -2.90
C ALA A 206 -2.30 -12.12 -2.62
N ARG A 207 -1.39 -11.89 -1.66
CA ARG A 207 -0.75 -10.59 -1.46
C ARG A 207 0.07 -10.14 -2.67
N ARG A 208 0.68 -11.06 -3.39
CA ARG A 208 1.42 -10.75 -4.63
C ARG A 208 0.50 -10.37 -5.78
N GLU A 209 -0.74 -10.84 -5.77
CA GLU A 209 -1.71 -10.67 -6.85
C GLU A 209 -2.78 -9.60 -6.58
N SER A 210 -2.73 -8.92 -5.42
CA SER A 210 -3.41 -7.64 -5.09
C SER A 210 -4.93 -7.59 -5.25
N SER A 211 -5.70 -8.67 -5.04
CA SER A 211 -7.15 -8.53 -4.91
C SER A 211 -7.78 -9.56 -3.97
N ALA A 212 -8.82 -9.14 -3.24
CA ALA A 212 -9.61 -10.02 -2.37
C ALA A 212 -10.30 -11.15 -3.16
N ASP A 213 -10.66 -10.91 -4.42
CA ASP A 213 -11.28 -11.89 -5.31
C ASP A 213 -10.28 -12.98 -5.71
N ASN A 214 -9.02 -12.63 -5.91
CA ASN A 214 -7.96 -13.60 -6.18
C ASN A 214 -7.63 -14.44 -4.94
N LEU A 215 -7.68 -13.86 -3.74
CA LEU A 215 -7.51 -14.60 -2.49
C LEU A 215 -8.58 -15.70 -2.34
N ALA A 216 -9.85 -15.35 -2.60
CA ALA A 216 -10.94 -16.30 -2.56
C ALA A 216 -10.73 -17.44 -3.57
N ALA A 217 -10.37 -17.14 -4.81
CA ALA A 217 -10.13 -18.11 -5.86
C ALA A 217 -8.96 -19.08 -5.54
N VAL A 218 -7.84 -18.54 -5.03
CA VAL A 218 -6.66 -19.34 -4.65
C VAL A 218 -6.97 -20.25 -3.46
N ILE A 219 -7.73 -19.77 -2.48
CA ILE A 219 -8.14 -20.57 -1.32
C ILE A 219 -9.08 -21.72 -1.78
N VAL A 220 -10.07 -21.43 -2.65
CA VAL A 220 -10.99 -22.44 -3.19
C VAL A 220 -10.24 -23.52 -3.97
N ASP A 221 -9.29 -23.14 -4.82
CA ASP A 221 -8.53 -24.09 -5.65
C ASP A 221 -7.65 -25.02 -4.78
N ARG A 222 -7.06 -24.52 -3.70
CA ARG A 222 -6.08 -25.27 -2.90
C ARG A 222 -6.68 -26.10 -1.76
N ILE A 223 -7.78 -25.68 -1.16
CA ILE A 223 -8.36 -26.33 0.03
C ILE A 223 -9.75 -26.95 -0.17
N GLY A 224 -10.32 -26.78 -1.34
CA GLY A 224 -11.63 -27.32 -1.72
C GLY A 224 -12.80 -26.45 -1.27
N LEU A 225 -13.91 -26.57 -2.02
CA LEU A 225 -15.05 -25.64 -1.96
C LEU A 225 -15.71 -25.51 -0.56
N SER A 226 -15.83 -26.58 0.20
CA SER A 226 -16.56 -26.54 1.48
C SER A 226 -15.81 -25.88 2.64
N LEU A 227 -14.47 -25.91 2.60
CA LEU A 227 -13.64 -25.21 3.60
C LEU A 227 -13.39 -23.75 3.19
N ALA A 228 -13.36 -23.49 1.90
CA ALA A 228 -13.10 -22.18 1.34
C ALA A 228 -14.19 -21.17 1.68
N ASP A 229 -15.47 -21.55 1.61
CA ASP A 229 -16.58 -20.64 1.91
C ASP A 229 -16.55 -20.14 3.36
N ALA A 230 -16.24 -21.02 4.32
CA ALA A 230 -16.11 -20.66 5.72
C ALA A 230 -14.92 -19.73 5.99
N LEU A 231 -13.78 -20.01 5.35
CA LEU A 231 -12.57 -19.23 5.47
C LEU A 231 -12.73 -17.83 4.83
N ILE A 232 -13.37 -17.76 3.66
CA ILE A 232 -13.68 -16.52 2.96
C ILE A 232 -14.62 -15.66 3.80
N ALA A 233 -15.66 -16.23 4.39
CA ALA A 233 -16.60 -15.50 5.25
C ALA A 233 -15.89 -14.95 6.50
N ALA A 234 -15.03 -15.73 7.15
CA ALA A 234 -14.27 -15.31 8.32
C ALA A 234 -13.25 -14.21 8.00
N LEU A 235 -12.53 -14.33 6.88
CA LEU A 235 -11.59 -13.31 6.40
C LEU A 235 -12.33 -12.02 6.00
N ALA A 236 -13.45 -12.10 5.30
CA ALA A 236 -14.25 -10.95 4.92
C ALA A 236 -14.79 -10.20 6.15
N ALA A 237 -15.26 -10.93 7.17
CA ALA A 237 -15.71 -10.33 8.43
C ALA A 237 -14.58 -9.60 9.17
N LYS A 238 -13.37 -10.18 9.20
CA LYS A 238 -12.22 -9.58 9.86
C LYS A 238 -11.67 -8.37 9.08
N VAL A 239 -11.58 -8.46 7.75
CA VAL A 239 -11.22 -7.32 6.89
C VAL A 239 -12.20 -6.17 7.10
N LYS A 240 -13.50 -6.43 7.15
CA LYS A 240 -14.53 -5.43 7.44
C LYS A 240 -14.35 -4.78 8.83
N ALA A 241 -13.99 -5.55 9.85
CA ALA A 241 -13.74 -5.04 11.20
C ALA A 241 -12.45 -4.20 11.29
N MET A 242 -11.48 -4.41 10.40
CA MET A 242 -10.24 -3.63 10.32
C MET A 242 -10.38 -2.34 9.50
N THR A 243 -11.46 -2.21 8.70
CA THR A 243 -11.74 -1.04 7.85
C THR A 243 -12.87 -0.15 8.42
N SER A 244 -13.48 -0.52 9.53
CA SER A 244 -14.48 0.24 10.29
C SER A 244 -13.88 0.86 11.55
#